data_37d3ea69200a7aa6740d6bbf6f072926
#
_entry.id   37d3ea69200a7aa6740d6bbf6f072926
#
_cell.length_a   1.000
_cell.length_b   1.000
_cell.length_c   1.000
_cell.angle_alpha   90.00
_cell.angle_beta   90.00
_cell.angle_gamma   90.00
#
_symmetry.space_group_name_H-M   'P 1'
#
loop_
_entity.id
_entity.type
_entity.pdbx_description
1 polymer ?
#
loop_
_entity_poly.entity_id
_entity_poly.type
_entity_poly.pdbx_seq_one_letter_code
_entity_poly.pdbx_strand_id
1 'polypeptide(L)'
;MRVNFWYLAVWLFPTVLAAQQKSELQQILERLDRLEQENQNLTTEIHSLRAELAAANKPGQPGGGTGEAAKTQPPLEERVAVTEQRVQEQAQTKVEASQRLPITMTGMVLFNSYLNGRASGGQQDPTQAALTDNVAAGGAGLRQSVLGFKFQGPKIWDGGQVSGSLYMDFSAGSGSSLNHLLRMRVATVQVDWKNTTIMAGQDKPIVAPREPNSLAQVAVSPLTGAGNLWLWQPQVRVEQRFAFGEQSGLRAQFGVYQTSEPYNAALDPEYTNSLSPARPALEGRFEFWRQFGENARLEIAPGFHTSATHVAGASIPSDLFTLDWLLQPVSKIQFSGAFFHGRNAAVLGGLRQGFTIFDDGGTAAVGATGGWAQISYLATRRLSFNVFGGEESDRAADLLTGEIRRNLSYAGNAIYRLGPNVLLGLEASQVRTNYFLGAHRLNNHYDVAVAYLF
;
A
#
# COMPACT_ATOMS: atom_id res chain seq x y z
N MET A 1 27.41 7.64 -2.43
CA MET A 1 25.96 7.80 -2.35
C MET A 1 25.30 6.65 -3.12
N ARG A 2 25.01 5.54 -2.45
CA ARG A 2 24.44 4.33 -3.07
C ARG A 2 23.14 4.03 -2.33
N VAL A 3 22.02 4.30 -3.01
CA VAL A 3 20.66 4.07 -2.50
C VAL A 3 20.36 2.58 -2.59
N ASN A 4 19.95 2.00 -1.48
CA ASN A 4 19.63 0.57 -1.35
C ASN A 4 18.33 0.20 -2.06
N PHE A 5 18.39 -0.72 -3.00
CA PHE A 5 17.35 -1.13 -3.97
C PHE A 5 16.42 -2.26 -3.46
N TRP A 6 16.17 -2.39 -2.15
CA TRP A 6 15.65 -3.64 -1.59
C TRP A 6 14.19 -3.67 -1.12
N TYR A 7 13.43 -2.60 -1.32
CA TYR A 7 11.99 -2.58 -0.96
C TYR A 7 11.06 -2.86 -2.13
N LEU A 8 11.38 -3.83 -2.99
CA LEU A 8 10.96 -3.88 -4.39
C LEU A 8 9.86 -4.87 -4.76
N ALA A 9 9.11 -5.46 -3.87
CA ALA A 9 7.94 -6.23 -4.32
C ALA A 9 6.60 -5.78 -3.75
N VAL A 10 6.57 -4.99 -2.69
CA VAL A 10 5.35 -4.34 -2.17
C VAL A 10 5.61 -2.91 -1.66
N TRP A 11 6.90 -2.53 -1.39
CA TRP A 11 7.30 -1.23 -0.84
C TRP A 11 8.17 -0.39 -1.76
N LEU A 12 8.26 -0.70 -3.05
CA LEU A 12 9.14 -0.03 -4.02
C LEU A 12 8.64 1.32 -4.51
N PHE A 13 7.59 1.85 -3.89
CA PHE A 13 7.00 3.08 -4.40
C PHE A 13 7.62 4.42 -3.95
N PRO A 14 8.42 4.57 -2.87
CA PRO A 14 8.86 5.90 -2.50
C PRO A 14 10.18 6.39 -3.12
N THR A 15 11.06 5.53 -3.61
CA THR A 15 12.44 5.97 -3.88
C THR A 15 12.79 6.31 -5.33
N VAL A 16 12.08 5.77 -6.32
CA VAL A 16 12.26 6.17 -7.73
C VAL A 16 11.50 7.46 -8.03
N LEU A 17 10.38 7.70 -7.34
CA LEU A 17 9.63 8.95 -7.45
C LEU A 17 10.37 10.15 -6.83
N ALA A 18 11.20 9.98 -5.80
CA ALA A 18 11.89 11.10 -5.17
C ALA A 18 12.93 11.79 -6.07
N ALA A 19 13.56 11.08 -6.99
CA ALA A 19 14.50 11.67 -7.94
C ALA A 19 13.75 12.36 -9.10
N GLN A 20 12.64 11.79 -9.55
CA GLN A 20 11.80 12.35 -10.60
C GLN A 20 10.96 13.52 -10.08
N GLN A 21 10.46 13.44 -8.86
CA GLN A 21 9.77 14.53 -8.16
C GLN A 21 10.68 15.74 -7.89
N LYS A 22 11.98 15.55 -7.59
CA LYS A 22 12.92 16.67 -7.49
C LYS A 22 13.10 17.39 -8.82
N SER A 23 13.14 16.65 -9.93
CA SER A 23 13.22 17.21 -11.29
C SER A 23 11.93 17.94 -11.67
N GLU A 24 10.76 17.38 -11.39
CA GLU A 24 9.46 18.03 -11.67
C GLU A 24 9.21 19.23 -10.76
N LEU A 25 9.56 19.13 -9.47
CA LEU A 25 9.45 20.25 -8.54
C LEU A 25 10.37 21.39 -8.92
N GLN A 26 11.59 21.10 -9.38
CA GLN A 26 12.50 22.11 -9.90
C GLN A 26 11.97 22.77 -11.18
N GLN A 27 11.39 22.00 -12.10
CA GLN A 27 10.76 22.54 -13.31
C GLN A 27 9.53 23.38 -12.99
N ILE A 28 8.73 23.01 -11.98
CA ILE A 28 7.59 23.79 -11.50
C ILE A 28 8.07 25.09 -10.85
N LEU A 29 9.10 25.04 -10.01
CA LEU A 29 9.70 26.22 -9.40
C LEU A 29 10.28 27.17 -10.44
N GLU A 30 11.04 26.68 -11.42
CA GLU A 30 11.56 27.49 -12.52
C GLU A 30 10.45 28.11 -13.37
N ARG A 31 9.33 27.39 -13.55
CA ARG A 31 8.16 27.91 -14.25
C ARG A 31 7.41 28.95 -13.45
N LEU A 32 7.32 28.79 -12.12
CA LEU A 32 6.77 29.79 -11.21
C LEU A 32 7.62 31.05 -11.17
N ASP A 33 8.94 30.92 -11.07
CA ASP A 33 9.85 32.06 -11.10
C ASP A 33 9.75 32.84 -12.41
N ARG A 34 9.64 32.12 -13.55
CA ARG A 34 9.43 32.74 -14.85
C ARG A 34 8.09 33.49 -14.92
N LEU A 35 7.00 32.89 -14.46
CA LEU A 35 5.68 33.55 -14.40
C LEU A 35 5.66 34.75 -13.45
N GLU A 36 6.42 34.70 -12.37
CA GLU A 36 6.55 35.80 -11.41
C GLU A 36 7.32 36.96 -12.05
N GLN A 37 8.35 36.65 -12.82
CA GLN A 37 9.15 37.63 -13.56
C GLN A 37 8.35 38.29 -14.70
N GLU A 38 7.58 37.48 -15.45
CA GLU A 38 6.64 37.95 -16.48
C GLU A 38 5.57 38.88 -15.87
N ASN A 39 5.03 38.54 -14.69
CA ASN A 39 4.03 39.35 -13.99
C ASN A 39 4.60 40.70 -13.52
N GLN A 40 5.83 40.72 -13.03
CA GLN A 40 6.53 41.96 -12.65
C GLN A 40 6.78 42.84 -13.90
N ASN A 41 7.18 42.24 -15.02
CA ASN A 41 7.40 42.96 -16.27
C ASN A 41 6.10 43.58 -16.81
N LEU A 42 4.99 42.80 -16.80
CA LEU A 42 3.66 43.30 -17.21
C LEU A 42 3.16 44.42 -16.31
N THR A 43 3.37 44.33 -14.99
CA THR A 43 3.00 45.34 -14.04
C THR A 43 3.79 46.64 -14.30
N THR A 44 5.08 46.53 -14.61
CA THR A 44 5.93 47.68 -14.96
C THR A 44 5.46 48.30 -16.28
N GLU A 45 5.07 47.47 -17.27
CA GLU A 45 4.53 47.96 -18.54
C GLU A 45 3.19 48.67 -18.37
N ILE A 46 2.29 48.18 -17.53
CA ILE A 46 1.05 48.90 -17.17
C ILE A 46 1.33 50.24 -16.55
N HIS A 47 2.29 50.31 -15.62
CA HIS A 47 2.68 51.61 -15.00
C HIS A 47 3.25 52.57 -16.02
N SER A 48 4.09 52.13 -16.96
CA SER A 48 4.64 52.98 -18.02
C SER A 48 3.56 53.45 -18.99
N LEU A 49 2.64 52.57 -19.39
CA LEU A 49 1.52 52.92 -20.27
C LEU A 49 0.53 53.91 -19.61
N ARG A 50 0.28 53.76 -18.30
CA ARG A 50 -0.53 54.72 -17.54
C ARG A 50 0.13 56.09 -17.43
N ALA A 51 1.45 56.13 -17.26
CA ALA A 51 2.23 57.35 -17.24
C ALA A 51 2.22 58.04 -18.60
N GLU A 52 2.35 57.31 -19.71
CA GLU A 52 2.21 57.83 -21.07
C GLU A 52 0.81 58.36 -21.35
N LEU A 53 -0.24 57.62 -20.94
CA LEU A 53 -1.63 58.08 -21.06
C LEU A 53 -1.88 59.37 -20.28
N ALA A 54 -1.36 59.48 -19.05
CA ALA A 54 -1.44 60.67 -18.22
C ALA A 54 -0.66 61.85 -18.84
N ALA A 55 0.45 61.58 -19.52
CA ALA A 55 1.23 62.59 -20.25
C ALA A 55 0.51 63.06 -21.50
N ALA A 56 -0.12 62.14 -22.27
CA ALA A 56 -0.89 62.42 -23.45
C ALA A 56 -2.21 63.22 -23.18
N ASN A 57 -2.80 63.01 -22.00
CA ASN A 57 -4.04 63.71 -21.58
C ASN A 57 -3.82 65.07 -20.88
N LYS A 58 -2.60 65.63 -20.89
CA LYS A 58 -2.39 67.01 -20.40
C LYS A 58 -2.90 68.02 -21.45
N PRO A 59 -3.89 68.82 -21.14
CA PRO A 59 -4.39 69.84 -22.08
C PRO A 59 -3.37 70.95 -22.21
N GLY A 60 -2.78 71.13 -23.38
CA GLY A 60 -2.07 72.34 -23.75
C GLY A 60 -0.70 72.17 -24.40
N GLN A 61 -0.66 71.91 -25.75
CA GLN A 61 0.11 72.74 -26.68
C GLN A 61 -0.11 72.28 -28.13
N PRO A 62 -0.45 73.13 -29.09
CA PRO A 62 -0.52 72.79 -30.49
C PRO A 62 0.85 73.01 -31.13
N GLY A 63 1.44 71.94 -31.62
CA GLY A 63 2.70 71.99 -32.37
C GLY A 63 2.66 70.96 -33.49
N GLY A 64 2.49 71.49 -34.73
CA GLY A 64 2.50 70.68 -35.96
C GLY A 64 3.84 70.04 -36.27
N GLY A 65 3.80 68.91 -36.90
CA GLY A 65 4.97 68.17 -37.47
C GLY A 65 4.49 67.02 -38.31
N THR A 66 4.56 67.21 -39.61
CA THR A 66 4.32 66.30 -40.70
C THR A 66 5.17 65.05 -40.66
N GLY A 67 4.57 63.89 -40.96
CA GLY A 67 5.16 62.95 -41.85
C GLY A 67 5.68 61.63 -41.31
N GLU A 68 5.15 60.57 -41.88
CA GLU A 68 5.68 59.26 -42.16
C GLU A 68 5.20 58.07 -41.30
N ALA A 69 4.40 57.28 -41.95
CA ALA A 69 4.19 55.84 -41.79
C ALA A 69 4.36 55.25 -40.38
N ALA A 70 3.45 55.53 -39.47
CA ALA A 70 3.26 54.74 -38.26
C ALA A 70 2.49 53.47 -38.64
N LYS A 71 3.16 52.32 -38.50
CA LYS A 71 2.49 51.01 -38.42
C LYS A 71 1.36 51.13 -37.39
N THR A 72 0.16 50.74 -37.80
CA THR A 72 -1.09 50.81 -37.01
C THR A 72 -0.93 50.07 -35.69
N GLN A 73 -0.41 50.67 -34.68
CA GLN A 73 -0.51 50.17 -33.31
C GLN A 73 -1.93 50.44 -32.78
N PRO A 74 -2.57 49.46 -32.15
CA PRO A 74 -3.88 49.70 -31.54
C PRO A 74 -3.81 50.86 -30.53
N PRO A 75 -4.95 51.58 -30.31
CA PRO A 75 -5.02 52.68 -29.36
C PRO A 75 -4.44 52.30 -27.99
N LEU A 76 -3.82 53.25 -27.32
CA LEU A 76 -3.16 52.99 -26.01
C LEU A 76 -4.10 52.42 -24.98
N GLU A 77 -5.37 52.80 -25.02
CA GLU A 77 -6.45 52.28 -24.15
C GLU A 77 -6.71 50.81 -24.38
N GLU A 78 -6.72 50.37 -25.64
CA GLU A 78 -6.91 48.96 -25.99
C GLU A 78 -5.71 48.08 -25.55
N ARG A 79 -4.48 48.60 -25.67
CA ARG A 79 -3.26 47.92 -25.18
C ARG A 79 -3.27 47.80 -23.67
N VAL A 80 -3.68 48.83 -22.92
CA VAL A 80 -3.82 48.78 -21.48
C VAL A 80 -4.88 47.76 -21.06
N ALA A 81 -6.06 47.77 -21.68
CA ALA A 81 -7.14 46.82 -21.39
C ALA A 81 -6.73 45.36 -21.65
N VAL A 82 -6.04 45.06 -22.77
CA VAL A 82 -5.53 43.73 -23.08
C VAL A 82 -4.47 43.26 -22.07
N THR A 83 -3.58 44.18 -21.63
CA THR A 83 -2.56 43.86 -20.64
C THR A 83 -3.15 43.60 -19.25
N GLU A 84 -4.15 44.42 -18.84
CA GLU A 84 -4.89 44.22 -17.58
C GLU A 84 -5.64 42.86 -17.59
N GLN A 85 -6.29 42.50 -18.70
CA GLN A 85 -6.94 41.21 -18.83
C GLN A 85 -5.97 40.05 -18.72
N ARG A 86 -4.79 40.10 -19.36
CA ARG A 86 -3.74 39.07 -19.25
C ARG A 86 -3.23 38.91 -17.82
N VAL A 87 -3.03 40.04 -17.09
CA VAL A 87 -2.62 40.00 -15.67
C VAL A 87 -3.70 39.33 -14.82
N GLN A 88 -4.99 39.64 -15.06
CA GLN A 88 -6.08 38.96 -14.36
C GLN A 88 -6.16 37.46 -14.68
N GLU A 89 -6.03 37.05 -15.95
CA GLU A 89 -6.00 35.63 -16.36
C GLU A 89 -4.83 34.88 -15.70
N GLN A 90 -3.62 35.52 -15.67
CA GLN A 90 -2.47 34.92 -15.00
C GLN A 90 -2.65 34.82 -13.48
N ALA A 91 -3.23 35.80 -12.85
CA ALA A 91 -3.54 35.77 -11.42
C ALA A 91 -4.56 34.69 -11.08
N GLN A 92 -5.59 34.53 -11.91
CA GLN A 92 -6.59 33.47 -11.76
C GLN A 92 -5.98 32.07 -11.96
N THR A 93 -5.14 31.89 -12.97
CA THR A 93 -4.42 30.62 -13.21
C THR A 93 -3.47 30.27 -12.06
N LYS A 94 -2.81 31.28 -11.45
CA LYS A 94 -1.94 31.07 -10.28
C LYS A 94 -2.75 30.63 -9.05
N VAL A 95 -3.92 31.22 -8.82
CA VAL A 95 -4.84 30.83 -7.73
C VAL A 95 -5.34 29.40 -7.94
N GLU A 96 -5.79 29.06 -9.15
CA GLU A 96 -6.23 27.70 -9.47
C GLU A 96 -5.09 26.67 -9.33
N ALA A 97 -3.89 26.98 -9.76
CA ALA A 97 -2.73 26.11 -9.59
C ALA A 97 -2.34 25.90 -8.13
N SER A 98 -2.47 26.93 -7.28
CA SER A 98 -2.18 26.83 -5.84
C SER A 98 -3.23 26.05 -5.05
N GLN A 99 -4.44 25.90 -5.59
CA GLN A 99 -5.53 25.12 -4.99
C GLN A 99 -5.53 23.64 -5.43
N ARG A 100 -4.74 23.26 -6.43
CA ARG A 100 -4.65 21.85 -6.87
C ARG A 100 -3.83 21.09 -5.87
N LEU A 101 -4.49 20.17 -5.12
CA LEU A 101 -3.79 19.16 -4.37
C LEU A 101 -2.95 18.31 -5.33
N PRO A 102 -1.64 18.19 -5.13
CA PRO A 102 -0.80 17.37 -6.00
C PRO A 102 -1.21 15.90 -5.84
N ILE A 103 -1.89 15.37 -6.84
CA ILE A 103 -2.30 13.96 -6.91
C ILE A 103 -1.38 13.26 -7.90
N THR A 104 -0.72 12.21 -7.44
CA THR A 104 0.10 11.33 -8.27
C THR A 104 -0.63 10.01 -8.45
N MET A 105 -0.89 9.65 -9.69
CA MET A 105 -1.35 8.31 -10.04
C MET A 105 -0.14 7.36 -10.02
N THR A 106 -0.34 6.17 -9.48
CA THR A 106 0.69 5.11 -9.39
C THR A 106 0.02 3.76 -9.46
N GLY A 107 0.74 2.74 -9.84
CA GLY A 107 0.12 1.43 -9.91
C GLY A 107 0.97 0.40 -10.61
N MET A 108 0.32 -0.72 -10.90
CA MET A 108 0.93 -1.84 -11.59
C MET A 108 -0.13 -2.54 -12.43
N VAL A 109 0.03 -2.57 -13.75
CA VAL A 109 -0.68 -3.53 -14.58
C VAL A 109 0.06 -4.86 -14.44
N LEU A 110 -0.63 -5.89 -13.95
CA LEU A 110 -0.05 -7.20 -13.68
C LEU A 110 -0.81 -8.29 -14.42
N PHE A 111 -0.11 -8.94 -15.33
CA PHE A 111 -0.58 -10.14 -16.01
C PHE A 111 0.07 -11.36 -15.38
N ASN A 112 -0.75 -12.30 -14.93
CA ASN A 112 -0.33 -13.60 -14.41
C ASN A 112 -0.82 -14.70 -15.35
N SER A 113 0.04 -15.70 -15.62
CA SER A 113 -0.33 -16.96 -16.25
C SER A 113 0.11 -18.10 -15.34
N TYR A 114 -0.84 -18.98 -14.98
CA TYR A 114 -0.64 -19.94 -13.92
C TYR A 114 -1.02 -21.38 -14.33
N LEU A 115 -0.41 -22.32 -13.62
CA LEU A 115 -0.77 -23.73 -13.65
C LEU A 115 -0.96 -24.25 -12.23
N ASN A 116 -2.10 -24.87 -11.96
CA ASN A 116 -2.49 -25.42 -10.67
C ASN A 116 -2.60 -26.94 -10.71
N GLY A 117 -2.19 -27.59 -9.62
CA GLY A 117 -2.47 -28.98 -9.36
C GLY A 117 -3.96 -29.26 -9.14
N ARG A 118 -4.29 -30.55 -8.90
CA ARG A 118 -5.68 -31.02 -8.76
C ARG A 118 -6.38 -30.53 -7.50
N ALA A 119 -5.64 -30.18 -6.45
CA ALA A 119 -6.20 -29.74 -5.18
C ALA A 119 -6.26 -28.20 -5.06
N SER A 120 -6.39 -27.47 -6.16
CA SER A 120 -6.51 -26.00 -6.14
C SER A 120 -7.86 -25.47 -5.69
N GLY A 121 -8.89 -26.33 -5.64
CA GLY A 121 -10.25 -25.89 -5.35
C GLY A 121 -10.85 -24.96 -6.40
N GLY A 122 -10.27 -24.91 -7.62
CA GLY A 122 -10.70 -24.01 -8.70
C GLY A 122 -10.23 -22.56 -8.53
N GLN A 123 -9.38 -22.28 -7.55
CA GLN A 123 -8.85 -20.94 -7.33
C GLN A 123 -7.64 -20.67 -8.21
N GLN A 124 -7.47 -19.41 -8.65
CA GLN A 124 -6.28 -18.97 -9.36
C GLN A 124 -5.06 -19.09 -8.45
N ASP A 125 -5.13 -18.53 -7.26
CA ASP A 125 -4.05 -18.45 -6.26
C ASP A 125 -4.48 -19.22 -5.00
N PRO A 126 -4.31 -20.57 -4.98
CA PRO A 126 -4.76 -21.40 -3.87
C PRO A 126 -3.91 -21.17 -2.62
N THR A 127 -4.56 -20.72 -1.54
CA THR A 127 -3.94 -20.53 -0.22
C THR A 127 -3.97 -21.79 0.64
N GLN A 128 -4.75 -22.78 0.24
CA GLN A 128 -4.89 -24.10 0.86
C GLN A 128 -5.10 -25.18 -0.20
N ALA A 129 -4.70 -26.40 0.07
CA ALA A 129 -5.02 -27.53 -0.78
C ALA A 129 -6.43 -28.06 -0.45
N ALA A 130 -7.34 -28.03 -1.41
CA ALA A 130 -8.74 -28.40 -1.23
C ALA A 130 -8.93 -29.88 -0.85
N LEU A 131 -9.97 -30.18 -0.07
CA LEU A 131 -10.32 -31.56 0.33
C LEU A 131 -10.59 -32.48 -0.84
N THR A 132 -11.27 -31.97 -1.86
CA THR A 132 -11.62 -32.73 -3.06
C THR A 132 -10.67 -32.43 -4.21
N ASP A 133 -10.27 -33.45 -4.94
CA ASP A 133 -9.53 -33.27 -6.17
C ASP A 133 -10.44 -32.73 -7.28
N ASN A 134 -9.91 -31.76 -8.00
CA ASN A 134 -10.41 -31.30 -9.28
C ASN A 134 -9.46 -31.71 -10.41
N VAL A 135 -9.73 -31.25 -11.62
CA VAL A 135 -8.77 -31.33 -12.72
C VAL A 135 -7.66 -30.33 -12.47
N ALA A 136 -6.44 -30.66 -12.83
CA ALA A 136 -5.37 -29.66 -12.91
C ALA A 136 -5.81 -28.55 -13.86
N ALA A 137 -5.63 -27.31 -13.49
CA ALA A 137 -6.14 -26.15 -14.21
C ALA A 137 -5.04 -25.14 -14.50
N GLY A 138 -5.07 -24.54 -15.68
CA GLY A 138 -4.26 -23.39 -16.05
C GLY A 138 -5.13 -22.23 -16.46
N GLY A 139 -4.61 -21.05 -16.34
CA GLY A 139 -5.30 -19.84 -16.72
C GLY A 139 -4.39 -18.61 -16.77
N ALA A 140 -5.01 -17.48 -17.07
CA ALA A 140 -4.35 -16.18 -17.01
C ALA A 140 -5.32 -15.11 -16.56
N GLY A 141 -4.80 -14.00 -16.02
CA GLY A 141 -5.63 -12.91 -15.54
C GLY A 141 -4.86 -11.61 -15.31
N LEU A 142 -5.64 -10.54 -15.16
CA LEU A 142 -5.17 -9.19 -14.84
C LEU A 142 -5.73 -8.69 -13.50
N ARG A 143 -6.46 -9.55 -12.77
CA ARG A 143 -7.20 -9.18 -11.55
C ARG A 143 -6.32 -8.66 -10.42
N GLN A 144 -5.05 -9.05 -10.41
CA GLN A 144 -4.06 -8.63 -9.43
C GLN A 144 -3.41 -7.28 -9.75
N SER A 145 -3.81 -6.63 -10.85
CA SER A 145 -3.39 -5.26 -11.16
C SER A 145 -3.82 -4.29 -10.05
N VAL A 146 -2.95 -3.34 -9.75
CA VAL A 146 -3.16 -2.36 -8.67
C VAL A 146 -3.22 -0.97 -9.26
N LEU A 147 -4.25 -0.22 -8.92
CA LEU A 147 -4.41 1.19 -9.21
C LEU A 147 -4.29 1.98 -7.91
N GLY A 148 -3.45 2.98 -7.89
CA GLY A 148 -3.20 3.81 -6.71
C GLY A 148 -3.18 5.29 -7.01
N PHE A 149 -3.54 6.07 -5.99
CA PHE A 149 -3.42 7.52 -5.96
C PHE A 149 -2.73 7.92 -4.67
N LYS A 150 -1.77 8.81 -4.77
CA LYS A 150 -1.14 9.47 -3.64
C LYS A 150 -1.45 10.95 -3.71
N PHE A 151 -1.71 11.56 -2.58
CA PHE A 151 -1.90 13.00 -2.50
C PHE A 151 -1.07 13.59 -1.37
N GLN A 152 -0.62 14.83 -1.58
CA GLN A 152 0.10 15.61 -0.59
C GLN A 152 -0.70 16.86 -0.34
N GLY A 153 -1.18 17.00 0.89
CA GLY A 153 -1.98 18.14 1.34
C GLY A 153 -1.14 19.27 1.91
N PRO A 154 -1.78 20.25 2.55
CA PRO A 154 -1.10 21.36 3.19
C PRO A 154 -0.35 20.94 4.45
N LYS A 155 0.49 21.83 4.94
CA LYS A 155 1.01 21.76 6.30
C LYS A 155 -0.01 22.31 7.29
N ILE A 156 -0.22 21.59 8.39
CA ILE A 156 -1.13 22.00 9.48
C ILE A 156 -0.38 21.92 10.81
N TRP A 157 -0.89 22.58 11.84
CA TRP A 157 -0.43 22.53 13.24
C TRP A 157 1.06 22.17 13.42
N ASP A 158 1.86 23.15 13.75
CA ASP A 158 3.30 23.00 14.00
C ASP A 158 4.08 22.31 12.86
N GLY A 159 3.64 22.50 11.61
CA GLY A 159 4.33 22.02 10.43
C GLY A 159 4.05 20.56 10.07
N GLY A 160 3.02 19.95 10.64
CA GLY A 160 2.58 18.61 10.27
C GLY A 160 2.16 18.52 8.80
N GLN A 161 2.81 17.67 8.02
CA GLN A 161 2.53 17.46 6.60
C GLN A 161 1.37 16.50 6.42
N VAL A 162 0.27 16.97 5.84
CA VAL A 162 -0.85 16.10 5.46
C VAL A 162 -0.48 15.33 4.20
N SER A 163 -0.74 14.03 4.20
CA SER A 163 -0.63 13.18 3.01
C SER A 163 -1.67 12.06 3.07
N GLY A 164 -1.81 11.32 1.98
CA GLY A 164 -2.68 10.16 1.96
C GLY A 164 -2.51 9.30 0.72
N SER A 165 -3.18 8.19 0.71
CA SER A 165 -3.13 7.24 -0.39
C SER A 165 -4.44 6.47 -0.53
N LEU A 166 -4.72 6.05 -1.77
CA LEU A 166 -5.80 5.15 -2.11
C LEU A 166 -5.24 4.09 -3.06
N TYR A 167 -5.35 2.80 -2.68
CA TYR A 167 -4.95 1.67 -3.53
C TYR A 167 -6.10 0.69 -3.67
N MET A 168 -6.31 0.24 -4.89
CA MET A 168 -7.36 -0.68 -5.29
C MET A 168 -6.79 -1.79 -6.17
N ASP A 169 -7.39 -2.97 -6.15
CA ASP A 169 -7.18 -4.02 -7.14
C ASP A 169 -8.52 -4.46 -7.77
N PHE A 170 -8.47 -5.42 -8.69
CA PHE A 170 -9.64 -5.93 -9.39
C PHE A 170 -10.03 -7.34 -8.91
N SER A 171 -9.74 -7.69 -7.66
CA SER A 171 -9.95 -9.03 -7.12
C SER A 171 -11.23 -9.20 -6.32
N ALA A 172 -12.12 -8.20 -6.30
CA ALA A 172 -13.47 -8.38 -5.79
C ALA A 172 -14.33 -9.21 -6.76
N GLY A 173 -15.41 -9.80 -6.25
CA GLY A 173 -16.37 -10.59 -7.02
C GLY A 173 -15.95 -12.04 -7.26
N SER A 174 -16.74 -12.77 -8.05
CA SER A 174 -16.46 -14.15 -8.43
C SER A 174 -15.19 -14.23 -9.28
N GLY A 175 -14.39 -15.29 -9.14
CA GLY A 175 -13.14 -15.48 -9.86
C GLY A 175 -13.18 -15.51 -11.40
N SER A 176 -14.33 -15.19 -12.02
CA SER A 176 -14.51 -15.13 -13.47
C SER A 176 -13.74 -13.96 -14.08
N SER A 177 -13.11 -14.19 -15.24
CA SER A 177 -12.45 -13.14 -16.04
C SER A 177 -13.39 -12.06 -16.55
N LEU A 178 -14.70 -12.26 -16.48
CA LEU A 178 -15.73 -11.30 -16.89
C LEU A 178 -16.16 -10.35 -15.76
N ASN A 179 -15.83 -10.65 -14.50
CA ASN A 179 -16.29 -9.92 -13.33
C ASN A 179 -15.11 -9.35 -12.53
N HIS A 180 -14.40 -8.38 -13.12
CA HIS A 180 -13.35 -7.63 -12.45
C HIS A 180 -13.96 -6.46 -11.68
N LEU A 181 -14.25 -6.66 -10.39
CA LEU A 181 -14.73 -5.59 -9.51
C LEU A 181 -13.57 -4.98 -8.73
N LEU A 182 -13.60 -3.67 -8.61
CA LEU A 182 -12.64 -2.93 -7.78
C LEU A 182 -12.82 -3.27 -6.31
N ARG A 183 -11.71 -3.53 -5.63
CA ARG A 183 -11.63 -3.73 -4.19
C ARG A 183 -10.68 -2.71 -3.59
N MET A 184 -11.14 -1.97 -2.57
CA MET A 184 -10.29 -1.09 -1.79
C MET A 184 -9.35 -1.92 -0.93
N ARG A 185 -8.06 -1.66 -1.06
CA ARG A 185 -6.99 -2.28 -0.24
C ARG A 185 -6.57 -1.32 0.86
N VAL A 186 -6.11 -0.15 0.45
CA VAL A 186 -5.59 0.89 1.33
C VAL A 186 -6.30 2.20 1.00
N ALA A 187 -6.75 2.92 2.02
CA ALA A 187 -7.29 4.26 1.89
C ALA A 187 -6.92 5.01 3.16
N THR A 188 -5.92 5.89 3.10
CA THR A 188 -5.36 6.54 4.30
C THR A 188 -5.24 8.04 4.14
N VAL A 189 -5.45 8.73 5.27
CA VAL A 189 -5.06 10.11 5.48
C VAL A 189 -4.14 10.13 6.69
N GLN A 190 -3.00 10.79 6.59
CA GLN A 190 -2.04 10.88 7.68
C GLN A 190 -1.47 12.29 7.81
N VAL A 191 -1.02 12.61 9.00
CA VAL A 191 -0.27 13.81 9.32
C VAL A 191 1.07 13.39 9.89
N ASP A 192 2.14 13.85 9.26
CA ASP A 192 3.50 13.53 9.61
C ASP A 192 4.21 14.75 10.20
N TRP A 193 4.63 14.65 11.46
CA TRP A 193 5.59 15.54 12.10
C TRP A 193 6.97 14.88 12.11
N LYS A 194 7.96 15.57 12.63
CA LYS A 194 9.34 15.08 12.70
C LYS A 194 9.46 13.67 13.30
N ASN A 195 8.80 13.42 14.42
CA ASN A 195 8.92 12.18 15.19
C ASN A 195 7.58 11.44 15.39
N THR A 196 6.46 12.08 15.02
CA THR A 196 5.13 11.56 15.27
C THR A 196 4.36 11.47 13.96
N THR A 197 3.61 10.38 13.76
CA THR A 197 2.65 10.24 12.66
C THR A 197 1.31 9.84 13.25
N ILE A 198 0.24 10.50 12.82
CA ILE A 198 -1.14 10.08 13.10
C ILE A 198 -1.77 9.71 11.76
N MET A 199 -2.38 8.53 11.68
CA MET A 199 -3.04 8.04 10.48
C MET A 199 -4.46 7.57 10.81
N ALA A 200 -5.40 7.89 9.92
CA ALA A 200 -6.75 7.33 9.91
C ALA A 200 -7.08 6.77 8.53
N GLY A 201 -7.78 5.64 8.48
CA GLY A 201 -8.17 5.01 7.23
C GLY A 201 -8.10 3.49 7.28
N GLN A 202 -8.03 2.85 6.11
CA GLN A 202 -7.86 1.41 5.97
C GLN A 202 -6.44 1.08 5.53
N ASP A 203 -5.76 0.21 6.26
CA ASP A 203 -4.40 -0.25 5.97
C ASP A 203 -4.15 -1.63 6.58
N LYS A 204 -2.96 -2.20 6.37
CA LYS A 204 -2.51 -3.42 7.05
C LYS A 204 -2.45 -3.23 8.56
N PRO A 205 -2.60 -4.33 9.34
CA PRO A 205 -2.38 -4.31 10.79
C PRO A 205 -0.95 -3.85 11.11
N ILE A 206 -0.78 -3.03 12.15
CA ILE A 206 0.58 -2.63 12.57
C ILE A 206 1.42 -3.81 13.06
N VAL A 207 0.79 -4.86 13.55
CA VAL A 207 1.44 -6.10 14.02
C VAL A 207 1.91 -7.01 12.89
N ALA A 208 1.52 -6.75 11.63
CA ALA A 208 1.92 -7.52 10.44
C ALA A 208 2.28 -6.58 9.27
N PRO A 209 3.33 -5.75 9.40
CA PRO A 209 3.68 -4.75 8.40
C PRO A 209 4.38 -5.33 7.17
N ARG A 210 4.86 -6.57 7.25
CA ARG A 210 5.69 -7.23 6.24
C ARG A 210 4.96 -8.39 5.60
N GLU A 211 5.32 -8.69 4.36
CA GLU A 211 4.85 -9.87 3.63
C GLU A 211 5.96 -10.40 2.70
N PRO A 212 5.90 -11.66 2.28
CA PRO A 212 6.85 -12.21 1.31
C PRO A 212 6.78 -11.51 -0.05
N ASN A 213 7.90 -11.50 -0.77
CA ASN A 213 8.01 -10.91 -2.10
C ASN A 213 7.49 -11.86 -3.17
N SER A 214 6.39 -11.50 -3.84
CA SER A 214 5.80 -12.30 -4.93
C SER A 214 5.14 -11.38 -5.96
N LEU A 215 5.19 -11.79 -7.24
CA LEU A 215 4.35 -11.26 -8.31
C LEU A 215 3.22 -12.22 -8.68
N ALA A 216 3.27 -13.46 -8.20
CA ALA A 216 2.21 -14.44 -8.38
C ALA A 216 1.02 -14.16 -7.44
N GLN A 217 1.28 -13.65 -6.24
CA GLN A 217 0.27 -13.37 -5.21
C GLN A 217 0.36 -11.92 -4.75
N VAL A 218 -0.35 -11.02 -5.44
CA VAL A 218 -0.43 -9.59 -5.13
C VAL A 218 -1.79 -9.22 -4.55
N ALA A 219 -2.86 -9.78 -5.07
CA ALA A 219 -4.22 -9.51 -4.61
C ALA A 219 -4.55 -10.22 -3.28
N VAL A 220 -4.03 -11.41 -3.10
CA VAL A 220 -4.03 -12.15 -1.84
C VAL A 220 -2.58 -12.23 -1.39
N SER A 221 -2.30 -11.83 -0.16
CA SER A 221 -0.92 -11.81 0.32
C SER A 221 -0.30 -13.22 0.31
N PRO A 222 0.96 -13.39 -0.10
CA PRO A 222 1.63 -14.67 -0.06
C PRO A 222 1.58 -15.29 1.33
N LEU A 223 1.49 -16.63 1.40
CA LEU A 223 1.39 -17.40 2.65
C LEU A 223 0.16 -17.08 3.50
N THR A 224 -0.92 -16.54 2.90
CA THR A 224 -2.23 -16.39 3.56
C THR A 224 -2.71 -17.73 4.10
N GLY A 225 -3.12 -17.77 5.38
CA GLY A 225 -3.49 -19.01 6.08
C GLY A 225 -2.34 -20.00 6.26
N ALA A 226 -1.10 -19.56 6.03
CA ALA A 226 0.12 -20.32 6.26
C ALA A 226 1.16 -19.46 7.00
N GLY A 227 0.70 -18.74 8.03
CA GLY A 227 1.53 -17.98 8.96
C GLY A 227 1.74 -16.52 8.62
N ASN A 228 1.15 -15.98 7.55
CA ASN A 228 1.20 -14.56 7.22
C ASN A 228 -0.14 -13.89 7.56
N LEU A 229 -0.09 -12.91 8.46
CA LEU A 229 -1.21 -12.01 8.79
C LEU A 229 -1.12 -10.78 7.89
N TRP A 230 -2.26 -10.31 7.32
CA TRP A 230 -2.18 -9.28 6.28
C TRP A 230 -3.46 -8.49 6.04
N LEU A 231 -4.59 -8.86 6.66
CA LEU A 231 -5.91 -8.36 6.31
C LEU A 231 -6.03 -6.86 6.57
N TRP A 232 -6.42 -6.10 5.54
CA TRP A 232 -6.63 -4.66 5.67
C TRP A 232 -7.85 -4.36 6.53
N GLN A 233 -7.70 -3.43 7.47
CA GLN A 233 -8.75 -3.04 8.40
C GLN A 233 -8.84 -1.53 8.55
N PRO A 234 -10.05 -0.96 8.70
CA PRO A 234 -10.22 0.41 9.13
C PRO A 234 -9.59 0.64 10.50
N GLN A 235 -8.84 1.74 10.63
CA GLN A 235 -8.02 1.99 11.82
C GLN A 235 -7.72 3.48 12.02
N VAL A 236 -7.43 3.82 13.26
CA VAL A 236 -6.73 5.05 13.64
C VAL A 236 -5.49 4.65 14.41
N ARG A 237 -4.32 5.11 13.98
CA ARG A 237 -3.06 4.76 14.64
C ARG A 237 -2.18 5.97 14.87
N VAL A 238 -1.37 5.88 15.91
CA VAL A 238 -0.30 6.84 16.26
C VAL A 238 1.03 6.09 16.21
N GLU A 239 2.02 6.72 15.64
CA GLU A 239 3.40 6.27 15.63
C GLU A 239 4.28 7.34 16.24
N GLN A 240 5.17 6.93 17.16
CA GLN A 240 6.18 7.77 17.78
C GLN A 240 7.57 7.17 17.58
N ARG A 241 8.51 7.98 17.09
CA ARG A 241 9.90 7.61 16.83
C ARG A 241 10.82 8.21 17.90
N PHE A 242 11.69 7.37 18.45
CA PHE A 242 12.72 7.75 19.40
C PHE A 242 14.08 7.37 18.80
N ALA A 243 14.92 8.36 18.52
CA ALA A 243 16.29 8.12 18.05
C ALA A 243 17.23 7.96 19.24
N PHE A 244 18.04 6.91 19.24
CA PHE A 244 19.13 6.66 20.20
C PHE A 244 20.48 6.93 19.51
N GLY A 245 20.65 8.15 18.96
CA GLY A 245 21.73 8.52 18.06
C GLY A 245 21.35 8.34 16.59
N GLU A 246 22.36 8.32 15.70
CA GLU A 246 22.14 8.28 14.25
C GLU A 246 21.84 6.88 13.71
N GLN A 247 22.25 5.84 14.44
CA GLN A 247 22.26 4.47 13.94
C GLN A 247 21.27 3.51 14.64
N SER A 248 20.51 3.99 15.61
CA SER A 248 19.55 3.14 16.32
C SER A 248 18.36 3.95 16.85
N GLY A 249 17.26 3.28 17.08
CA GLY A 249 16.08 3.90 17.65
C GLY A 249 14.96 2.89 17.93
N LEU A 250 13.91 3.43 18.51
CA LEU A 250 12.66 2.74 18.79
C LEU A 250 11.52 3.43 18.03
N ARG A 251 10.64 2.64 17.40
CA ARG A 251 9.37 3.08 16.85
C ARG A 251 8.25 2.40 17.62
N ALA A 252 7.48 3.17 18.37
CA ALA A 252 6.31 2.69 19.06
C ALA A 252 5.05 3.03 18.24
N GLN A 253 4.20 2.05 18.02
CA GLN A 253 2.95 2.18 17.27
C GLN A 253 1.79 1.65 18.10
N PHE A 254 0.69 2.40 18.13
CA PHE A 254 -0.58 2.00 18.75
C PHE A 254 -1.74 2.33 17.83
N GLY A 255 -2.71 1.44 17.75
CA GLY A 255 -3.88 1.64 16.91
C GLY A 255 -5.15 1.05 17.50
N VAL A 256 -6.27 1.68 17.11
CA VAL A 256 -7.63 1.20 17.32
C VAL A 256 -8.17 0.78 15.97
N TYR A 257 -8.72 -0.43 15.89
CA TYR A 257 -9.15 -1.08 14.65
C TYR A 257 -10.61 -1.50 14.73
N GLN A 258 -11.23 -1.54 13.57
CA GLN A 258 -12.50 -2.25 13.43
C GLN A 258 -12.24 -3.75 13.52
N THR A 259 -12.92 -4.44 14.46
CA THR A 259 -12.91 -5.91 14.46
C THR A 259 -13.63 -6.42 13.22
N SER A 260 -13.02 -7.36 12.51
CA SER A 260 -13.56 -7.94 11.30
C SER A 260 -13.35 -9.45 11.34
N GLU A 261 -14.44 -10.21 11.40
CA GLU A 261 -14.40 -11.66 11.22
C GLU A 261 -14.51 -11.97 9.74
N PRO A 262 -13.58 -12.71 9.16
CA PRO A 262 -13.73 -13.18 7.79
C PRO A 262 -14.88 -14.18 7.73
N TYR A 263 -15.58 -14.18 6.57
CA TYR A 263 -16.63 -15.14 6.33
C TYR A 263 -16.11 -16.57 6.46
N ASN A 264 -16.67 -17.35 7.36
CA ASN A 264 -16.43 -18.78 7.49
C ASN A 264 -17.58 -19.56 6.82
N ALA A 265 -17.31 -20.14 5.65
CA ALA A 265 -18.31 -20.90 4.90
C ALA A 265 -18.78 -22.19 5.61
N ALA A 266 -18.09 -22.63 6.65
CA ALA A 266 -18.48 -23.77 7.48
C ALA A 266 -19.51 -23.41 8.55
N LEU A 267 -19.70 -22.11 8.83
CA LEU A 267 -20.72 -21.66 9.77
C LEU A 267 -22.11 -21.71 9.14
N ASP A 268 -23.09 -22.13 9.94
CA ASP A 268 -24.49 -22.01 9.59
C ASP A 268 -24.81 -20.52 9.28
N PRO A 269 -25.62 -20.24 8.23
CA PRO A 269 -26.04 -18.88 7.90
C PRO A 269 -26.64 -18.09 9.06
N GLU A 270 -27.31 -18.75 10.02
CA GLU A 270 -27.84 -18.13 11.22
C GLU A 270 -26.73 -17.50 12.06
N TYR A 271 -25.63 -18.22 12.28
CA TYR A 271 -24.47 -17.71 13.02
C TYR A 271 -23.71 -16.64 12.26
N THR A 272 -23.53 -16.81 10.94
CA THR A 272 -22.90 -15.80 10.10
C THR A 272 -23.64 -14.46 10.16
N ASN A 273 -24.97 -14.49 10.15
CA ASN A 273 -25.79 -13.29 10.22
C ASN A 273 -25.79 -12.64 11.63
N SER A 274 -25.42 -13.37 12.67
CA SER A 274 -25.33 -12.86 14.04
C SER A 274 -23.94 -12.34 14.40
N LEU A 275 -22.94 -12.48 13.53
CA LEU A 275 -21.60 -11.96 13.75
C LEU A 275 -21.60 -10.44 13.85
N SER A 276 -21.10 -9.93 14.95
CA SER A 276 -20.93 -8.48 15.14
C SER A 276 -19.69 -8.16 15.98
N PRO A 277 -19.02 -7.02 15.77
CA PRO A 277 -17.94 -6.57 16.65
C PRO A 277 -18.45 -6.38 18.08
N ALA A 278 -17.81 -7.01 19.07
CA ALA A 278 -18.12 -6.81 20.47
C ALA A 278 -17.46 -5.56 21.03
N ARG A 279 -16.24 -5.27 20.56
CA ARG A 279 -15.47 -4.08 20.90
C ARG A 279 -14.46 -3.80 19.79
N PRO A 280 -13.97 -2.55 19.65
CA PRO A 280 -12.86 -2.26 18.79
C PRO A 280 -11.62 -3.11 19.13
N ALA A 281 -10.84 -3.48 18.11
CA ALA A 281 -9.55 -4.10 18.30
C ALA A 281 -8.52 -3.05 18.74
N LEU A 282 -7.55 -3.48 19.55
CA LEU A 282 -6.39 -2.70 19.94
C LEU A 282 -5.13 -3.42 19.50
N GLU A 283 -4.21 -2.69 18.91
CA GLU A 283 -2.89 -3.19 18.52
C GLU A 283 -1.78 -2.29 19.05
N GLY A 284 -0.69 -2.92 19.42
CA GLY A 284 0.57 -2.24 19.75
C GLY A 284 1.74 -2.95 19.11
N ARG A 285 2.76 -2.20 18.66
CA ARG A 285 3.98 -2.72 18.10
C ARG A 285 5.15 -1.83 18.48
N PHE A 286 6.27 -2.44 18.88
CA PHE A 286 7.47 -1.77 19.36
C PHE A 286 8.65 -2.24 18.53
N GLU A 287 9.06 -1.48 17.53
CA GLU A 287 10.18 -1.82 16.66
C GLU A 287 11.48 -1.20 17.16
N PHE A 288 12.41 -2.04 17.56
CA PHE A 288 13.80 -1.64 17.72
C PHE A 288 14.51 -1.80 16.38
N TRP A 289 15.18 -0.75 15.92
CA TRP A 289 16.01 -0.79 14.73
C TRP A 289 17.43 -0.38 15.00
N ARG A 290 18.38 -1.01 14.31
CA ARG A 290 19.79 -0.67 14.35
C ARG A 290 20.41 -0.81 12.97
N GLN A 291 21.20 0.19 12.57
CA GLN A 291 22.01 0.19 11.37
C GLN A 291 23.48 -0.08 11.73
N PHE A 292 24.12 -0.97 11.01
CA PHE A 292 25.52 -1.33 11.17
C PHE A 292 26.27 -0.90 9.92
N GLY A 293 26.80 0.34 9.92
CA GLY A 293 27.40 0.95 8.74
C GLY A 293 26.39 1.23 7.62
N GLU A 294 26.84 1.27 6.36
CA GLU A 294 26.01 1.71 5.24
C GLU A 294 25.03 0.64 4.73
N ASN A 295 25.31 -0.65 4.93
CA ASN A 295 24.64 -1.74 4.22
C ASN A 295 24.03 -2.82 5.11
N ALA A 296 24.20 -2.74 6.42
CA ALA A 296 23.68 -3.73 7.34
C ALA A 296 22.63 -3.12 8.28
N ARG A 297 21.49 -3.79 8.43
CA ARG A 297 20.35 -3.32 9.24
C ARG A 297 19.68 -4.48 9.95
N LEU A 298 19.28 -4.24 11.21
CA LEU A 298 18.47 -5.11 12.03
C LEU A 298 17.20 -4.36 12.45
N GLU A 299 16.06 -5.02 12.35
CA GLU A 299 14.79 -4.58 12.94
C GLU A 299 14.17 -5.78 13.64
N ILE A 300 13.70 -5.59 14.85
CA ILE A 300 12.94 -6.59 15.63
C ILE A 300 11.79 -5.86 16.30
N ALA A 301 10.60 -6.40 16.16
CA ALA A 301 9.41 -5.76 16.65
C ALA A 301 8.42 -6.75 17.28
N PRO A 302 8.37 -6.86 18.61
CA PRO A 302 7.26 -7.46 19.32
C PRO A 302 6.00 -6.60 19.18
N GLY A 303 4.84 -7.26 19.15
CA GLY A 303 3.53 -6.63 19.08
C GLY A 303 2.44 -7.48 19.72
N PHE A 304 1.26 -6.89 19.82
CA PHE A 304 0.07 -7.56 20.29
C PHE A 304 -1.19 -7.08 19.56
N HIS A 305 -2.18 -7.97 19.46
CA HIS A 305 -3.54 -7.67 19.03
C HIS A 305 -4.51 -8.17 20.09
N THR A 306 -5.57 -7.42 20.35
CA THR A 306 -6.68 -7.88 21.19
C THR A 306 -8.01 -7.32 20.69
N SER A 307 -9.00 -8.19 20.50
CA SER A 307 -10.36 -7.84 20.10
C SER A 307 -11.37 -8.86 20.62
N ALA A 308 -12.64 -8.63 20.34
CA ALA A 308 -13.68 -9.63 20.58
C ALA A 308 -14.81 -9.47 19.56
N THR A 309 -15.46 -10.58 19.23
CA THR A 309 -16.61 -10.69 18.33
C THR A 309 -17.77 -11.34 19.07
N HIS A 310 -19.00 -10.89 18.83
CA HIS A 310 -20.22 -11.57 19.29
C HIS A 310 -20.71 -12.52 18.21
N VAL A 311 -21.07 -13.73 18.64
CA VAL A 311 -21.78 -14.70 17.82
C VAL A 311 -22.68 -15.55 18.70
N ALA A 312 -23.95 -15.73 18.31
CA ALA A 312 -24.90 -16.57 19.01
C ALA A 312 -24.97 -16.31 20.54
N GLY A 313 -24.88 -15.05 20.95
CA GLY A 313 -24.90 -14.64 22.37
C GLY A 313 -23.57 -14.85 23.12
N ALA A 314 -22.55 -15.43 22.50
CA ALA A 314 -21.21 -15.59 23.08
C ALA A 314 -20.28 -14.46 22.66
N SER A 315 -19.26 -14.19 23.47
CA SER A 315 -18.15 -13.28 23.14
C SER A 315 -16.89 -14.10 22.84
N ILE A 316 -16.43 -14.03 21.59
CA ILE A 316 -15.26 -14.75 21.11
C ILE A 316 -14.05 -13.79 21.14
N PRO A 317 -13.06 -14.01 21.98
CA PRO A 317 -11.87 -13.20 22.02
C PRO A 317 -10.91 -13.52 20.87
N SER A 318 -10.20 -12.49 20.39
CA SER A 318 -9.00 -12.60 19.55
C SER A 318 -7.85 -11.94 20.29
N ASP A 319 -6.86 -12.73 20.71
CA ASP A 319 -5.69 -12.24 21.42
C ASP A 319 -4.44 -12.87 20.82
N LEU A 320 -3.56 -12.06 20.27
CA LEU A 320 -2.33 -12.51 19.61
C LEU A 320 -1.12 -11.75 20.14
N PHE A 321 -0.07 -12.49 20.44
CA PHE A 321 1.29 -11.97 20.48
C PHE A 321 1.91 -12.11 19.10
N THR A 322 2.66 -11.10 18.65
CA THR A 322 3.36 -11.10 17.36
C THR A 322 4.81 -10.71 17.52
N LEU A 323 5.65 -11.17 16.61
CA LEU A 323 7.04 -10.76 16.50
C LEU A 323 7.41 -10.71 15.02
N ASP A 324 7.80 -9.56 14.51
CA ASP A 324 8.34 -9.45 13.16
C ASP A 324 9.80 -9.00 13.18
N TRP A 325 10.53 -9.36 12.12
CA TRP A 325 11.95 -9.02 12.00
C TRP A 325 12.37 -8.75 10.56
N LEU A 326 13.46 -7.98 10.45
CA LEU A 326 14.22 -7.79 9.23
C LEU A 326 15.70 -7.75 9.60
N LEU A 327 16.48 -8.61 8.96
CA LEU A 327 17.94 -8.62 9.07
C LEU A 327 18.54 -8.51 7.67
N GLN A 328 19.30 -7.48 7.44
CA GLN A 328 20.08 -7.28 6.22
C GLN A 328 21.56 -7.22 6.61
N PRO A 329 22.28 -8.34 6.60
CA PRO A 329 23.69 -8.38 7.01
C PRO A 329 24.61 -7.72 5.97
N VAL A 330 24.25 -7.78 4.70
CA VAL A 330 24.96 -7.19 3.56
C VAL A 330 23.97 -6.68 2.52
N SER A 331 24.40 -5.80 1.63
CA SER A 331 23.53 -5.18 0.63
C SER A 331 22.79 -6.15 -0.31
N LYS A 332 23.27 -7.39 -0.44
CA LYS A 332 22.70 -8.39 -1.37
C LYS A 332 21.80 -9.43 -0.72
N ILE A 333 21.81 -9.56 0.60
CA ILE A 333 21.08 -10.61 1.32
C ILE A 333 20.19 -9.97 2.38
N GLN A 334 18.92 -10.36 2.39
CA GLN A 334 17.94 -9.95 3.37
C GLN A 334 17.19 -11.17 3.91
N PHE A 335 17.00 -11.21 5.21
CA PHE A 335 16.13 -12.13 5.93
C PHE A 335 14.97 -11.33 6.51
N SER A 336 13.75 -11.78 6.31
CA SER A 336 12.56 -11.16 6.91
C SER A 336 11.57 -12.24 7.33
N GLY A 337 10.70 -11.90 8.26
CA GLY A 337 9.70 -12.84 8.72
C GLY A 337 8.81 -12.28 9.79
N ALA A 338 7.83 -13.08 10.19
CA ALA A 338 6.95 -12.82 11.31
C ALA A 338 6.54 -14.12 11.99
N PHE A 339 6.20 -14.03 13.25
CA PHE A 339 5.67 -15.10 14.08
C PHE A 339 4.47 -14.57 14.86
N PHE A 340 3.48 -15.42 15.11
CA PHE A 340 2.39 -15.11 16.02
C PHE A 340 1.97 -16.34 16.84
N HIS A 341 1.41 -16.08 17.99
CA HIS A 341 0.81 -17.07 18.86
C HIS A 341 -0.37 -16.46 19.62
N GLY A 342 -1.46 -17.21 19.71
CA GLY A 342 -2.63 -16.77 20.45
C GLY A 342 -3.91 -17.51 20.03
N ARG A 343 -4.99 -16.78 19.82
CA ARG A 343 -6.28 -17.34 19.41
C ARG A 343 -7.02 -16.40 18.47
N ASN A 344 -7.85 -17.00 17.61
CA ASN A 344 -8.63 -16.32 16.58
C ASN A 344 -7.75 -15.42 15.68
N ALA A 345 -6.73 -16.02 15.04
CA ALA A 345 -5.87 -15.32 14.08
C ALA A 345 -6.61 -14.96 12.77
N ALA A 346 -7.78 -15.54 12.53
CA ALA A 346 -8.59 -15.31 11.34
C ALA A 346 -8.96 -13.83 11.15
N VAL A 347 -9.17 -13.07 12.23
CA VAL A 347 -9.46 -11.61 12.17
C VAL A 347 -8.35 -10.80 11.51
N LEU A 348 -7.12 -11.32 11.45
CA LEU A 348 -5.95 -10.69 10.80
C LEU A 348 -5.52 -11.40 9.52
N GLY A 349 -6.28 -12.38 9.03
CA GLY A 349 -5.99 -13.10 7.79
C GLY A 349 -5.22 -14.42 7.97
N GLY A 350 -5.25 -15.00 9.17
CA GLY A 350 -4.83 -16.38 9.43
C GLY A 350 -5.76 -17.42 8.78
N LEU A 351 -5.76 -18.65 9.29
CA LEU A 351 -6.70 -19.69 8.87
C LEU A 351 -8.15 -19.26 9.14
N ARG A 352 -9.07 -19.66 8.26
CA ARG A 352 -10.45 -19.13 8.23
C ARG A 352 -11.29 -19.45 9.45
N GLN A 353 -11.00 -20.56 10.14
CA GLN A 353 -11.69 -20.96 11.38
C GLN A 353 -11.13 -20.19 12.58
N GLY A 354 -11.61 -18.98 12.84
CA GLY A 354 -11.21 -18.20 14.01
C GLY A 354 -11.85 -18.65 15.31
N PHE A 355 -13.02 -19.30 15.22
CA PHE A 355 -13.75 -19.87 16.34
C PHE A 355 -14.60 -21.06 15.90
N THR A 356 -15.00 -21.86 16.89
CA THR A 356 -15.86 -23.02 16.70
C THR A 356 -17.12 -22.90 17.56
N ILE A 357 -18.23 -23.35 17.03
CA ILE A 357 -19.49 -23.56 17.77
C ILE A 357 -19.72 -25.08 17.77
N PHE A 358 -19.72 -25.66 18.95
CA PHE A 358 -19.91 -27.11 19.13
C PHE A 358 -21.40 -27.48 19.16
N ASP A 359 -21.72 -28.73 18.92
CA ASP A 359 -23.11 -29.24 18.90
C ASP A 359 -23.87 -29.04 20.22
N ASP A 360 -23.17 -28.91 21.34
CA ASP A 360 -23.72 -28.61 22.66
C ASP A 360 -23.99 -27.11 22.89
N GLY A 361 -23.74 -26.28 21.88
CA GLY A 361 -23.86 -24.83 21.95
C GLY A 361 -22.66 -24.13 22.60
N GLY A 362 -21.64 -24.85 23.03
CA GLY A 362 -20.37 -24.30 23.50
C GLY A 362 -19.61 -23.60 22.39
N THR A 363 -18.88 -22.53 22.72
CA THR A 363 -18.07 -21.79 21.77
C THR A 363 -16.61 -21.75 22.22
N ALA A 364 -15.68 -21.83 21.28
CA ALA A 364 -14.25 -21.68 21.55
C ALA A 364 -13.58 -20.81 20.49
N ALA A 365 -12.76 -19.85 20.91
CA ALA A 365 -11.82 -19.20 20.02
C ALA A 365 -10.69 -20.19 19.68
N VAL A 366 -10.42 -20.40 18.41
CA VAL A 366 -9.41 -21.35 17.95
C VAL A 366 -8.01 -20.85 18.31
N GLY A 367 -7.28 -21.67 19.09
CA GLY A 367 -5.87 -21.41 19.41
C GLY A 367 -4.99 -21.62 18.17
N ALA A 368 -4.20 -20.62 17.81
CA ALA A 368 -3.38 -20.61 16.59
C ALA A 368 -1.93 -20.26 16.90
N THR A 369 -1.02 -20.90 16.18
CA THR A 369 0.41 -20.55 16.14
C THR A 369 0.87 -20.59 14.72
N GLY A 370 1.52 -19.52 14.26
CA GLY A 370 1.99 -19.44 12.89
C GLY A 370 3.16 -18.49 12.73
N GLY A 371 3.71 -18.51 11.52
CA GLY A 371 4.78 -17.62 11.15
C GLY A 371 5.34 -17.95 9.78
N TRP A 372 6.10 -17.02 9.25
CA TRP A 372 6.77 -17.14 7.96
C TRP A 372 8.18 -16.56 8.01
N ALA A 373 9.01 -17.00 7.09
CA ALA A 373 10.32 -16.44 6.86
C ALA A 373 10.64 -16.38 5.37
N GLN A 374 11.47 -15.40 4.99
CA GLN A 374 11.97 -15.20 3.63
C GLN A 374 13.46 -14.92 3.64
N ILE A 375 14.13 -15.47 2.63
CA ILE A 375 15.48 -15.10 2.23
C ILE A 375 15.39 -14.46 0.85
N SER A 376 15.91 -13.25 0.72
CA SER A 376 16.02 -12.55 -0.55
C SER A 376 17.48 -12.37 -0.93
N TYR A 377 17.83 -12.73 -2.17
CA TYR A 377 19.17 -12.55 -2.73
C TYR A 377 19.14 -11.69 -3.98
N LEU A 378 19.79 -10.53 -3.90
CA LEU A 378 19.96 -9.61 -5.03
C LEU A 378 21.21 -10.01 -5.83
N ALA A 379 21.03 -10.89 -6.80
CA ALA A 379 22.13 -11.39 -7.63
C ALA A 379 22.76 -10.26 -8.45
N THR A 380 21.92 -9.40 -9.05
CA THR A 380 22.34 -8.19 -9.78
C THR A 380 21.39 -7.03 -9.45
N ARG A 381 21.66 -5.83 -9.98
CA ARG A 381 20.73 -4.68 -9.86
C ARG A 381 19.36 -4.93 -10.51
N ARG A 382 19.23 -5.97 -11.35
CA ARG A 382 18.01 -6.29 -12.10
C ARG A 382 17.41 -7.65 -11.75
N LEU A 383 18.14 -8.54 -11.07
CA LEU A 383 17.72 -9.90 -10.80
C LEU A 383 17.76 -10.18 -9.30
N SER A 384 16.62 -10.54 -8.74
CA SER A 384 16.49 -11.04 -7.37
C SER A 384 15.89 -12.44 -7.35
N PHE A 385 16.33 -13.23 -6.38
CA PHE A 385 15.76 -14.51 -6.02
C PHE A 385 15.20 -14.42 -4.62
N ASN A 386 14.00 -14.96 -4.42
CA ASN A 386 13.36 -15.03 -3.12
C ASN A 386 12.95 -16.47 -2.84
N VAL A 387 13.21 -16.94 -1.63
CA VAL A 387 12.70 -18.20 -1.12
C VAL A 387 11.99 -17.91 0.18
N PHE A 388 10.74 -18.32 0.29
CA PHE A 388 9.94 -18.06 1.46
C PHE A 388 9.04 -19.25 1.79
N GLY A 389 8.66 -19.34 3.04
CA GLY A 389 7.75 -20.38 3.53
C GLY A 389 7.18 -19.99 4.88
N GLY A 390 6.03 -20.57 5.18
CA GLY A 390 5.34 -20.32 6.42
C GLY A 390 4.34 -21.42 6.74
N GLU A 391 3.92 -21.44 7.97
CA GLU A 391 3.01 -22.41 8.53
C GLU A 391 2.07 -21.78 9.54
N GLU A 392 0.85 -22.26 9.57
CA GLU A 392 -0.09 -22.03 10.64
C GLU A 392 -0.65 -23.36 11.15
N SER A 393 -0.73 -23.48 12.45
CA SER A 393 -1.22 -24.67 13.14
C SER A 393 -2.23 -24.30 14.20
N ASP A 394 -3.43 -24.86 14.09
CA ASP A 394 -4.53 -24.64 15.00
C ASP A 394 -4.65 -25.74 16.03
N ARG A 395 -5.14 -25.41 17.23
CA ARG A 395 -5.26 -26.33 18.34
C ARG A 395 -6.38 -27.33 18.08
N ALA A 396 -6.01 -28.62 17.97
CA ALA A 396 -6.93 -29.70 17.61
C ALA A 396 -8.20 -29.80 18.51
N ALA A 397 -8.08 -29.43 19.80
CA ALA A 397 -9.21 -29.45 20.73
C ALA A 397 -10.27 -28.36 20.44
N ASP A 398 -9.95 -27.37 19.63
CA ASP A 398 -10.85 -26.27 19.27
C ASP A 398 -11.49 -26.46 17.89
N LEU A 399 -11.19 -27.59 17.19
CA LEU A 399 -11.59 -27.82 15.80
C LEU A 399 -12.68 -28.88 15.68
N LEU A 400 -13.55 -28.68 14.70
CA LEU A 400 -14.47 -29.71 14.21
C LEU A 400 -13.79 -30.60 13.16
N THR A 401 -14.32 -31.80 12.98
CA THR A 401 -13.85 -32.73 11.95
C THR A 401 -13.92 -32.10 10.55
N GLY A 402 -12.81 -32.16 9.81
CA GLY A 402 -12.72 -31.57 8.46
C GLY A 402 -12.27 -30.13 8.41
N GLU A 403 -12.10 -29.45 9.52
CA GLU A 403 -11.44 -28.15 9.59
C GLU A 403 -9.91 -28.27 9.39
N ILE A 404 -9.25 -27.16 9.05
CA ILE A 404 -7.82 -27.19 8.79
C ILE A 404 -7.06 -27.11 10.12
N ARG A 405 -6.33 -28.19 10.43
CA ARG A 405 -5.46 -28.21 11.61
C ARG A 405 -4.10 -27.59 11.37
N ARG A 406 -3.56 -27.72 10.14
CA ARG A 406 -2.24 -27.24 9.78
C ARG A 406 -2.18 -26.91 8.30
N ASN A 407 -1.66 -25.77 7.98
CA ASN A 407 -1.42 -25.36 6.61
C ASN A 407 0.02 -24.86 6.47
N LEU A 408 0.81 -25.53 5.62
CA LEU A 408 2.20 -25.20 5.31
C LEU A 408 2.28 -24.79 3.85
N SER A 409 2.88 -23.64 3.57
CA SER A 409 3.15 -23.20 2.20
C SER A 409 4.59 -22.72 2.06
N TYR A 410 5.19 -22.99 0.91
CA TYR A 410 6.51 -22.47 0.56
C TYR A 410 6.60 -22.19 -0.93
N ALA A 411 7.44 -21.23 -1.27
CA ALA A 411 7.65 -20.82 -2.64
C ALA A 411 9.09 -20.36 -2.88
N GLY A 412 9.46 -20.40 -4.15
CA GLY A 412 10.68 -19.79 -4.66
C GLY A 412 10.38 -19.02 -5.92
N ASN A 413 10.93 -17.82 -6.07
CA ASN A 413 10.76 -17.03 -7.27
C ASN A 413 12.05 -16.34 -7.72
N ALA A 414 12.04 -15.97 -9.00
CA ALA A 414 12.99 -15.07 -9.61
C ALA A 414 12.24 -13.87 -10.19
N ILE A 415 12.65 -12.66 -9.82
CA ILE A 415 12.09 -11.42 -10.35
C ILE A 415 13.17 -10.68 -11.13
N TYR A 416 12.94 -10.46 -12.41
CA TYR A 416 13.85 -9.77 -13.31
C TYR A 416 13.27 -8.43 -13.78
N ARG A 417 14.05 -7.36 -13.63
CA ARG A 417 13.71 -6.03 -14.13
C ARG A 417 14.23 -5.86 -15.57
N LEU A 418 13.35 -5.96 -16.53
CA LEU A 418 13.67 -5.84 -17.95
C LEU A 418 14.03 -4.38 -18.33
N GLY A 419 13.31 -3.40 -17.74
CA GLY A 419 13.49 -1.96 -17.93
C GLY A 419 13.17 -1.18 -16.65
N PRO A 420 13.11 0.14 -16.68
CA PRO A 420 12.77 0.94 -15.50
C PRO A 420 11.46 0.50 -14.83
N ASN A 421 10.45 0.21 -15.65
CA ASN A 421 9.08 -0.01 -15.21
C ASN A 421 8.53 -1.42 -15.54
N VAL A 422 9.33 -2.32 -16.12
CA VAL A 422 8.88 -3.66 -16.54
C VAL A 422 9.54 -4.72 -15.66
N LEU A 423 8.72 -5.57 -15.03
CA LEU A 423 9.15 -6.72 -14.24
C LEU A 423 8.66 -8.01 -14.88
N LEU A 424 9.50 -9.03 -14.84
CA LEU A 424 9.16 -10.41 -15.16
C LEU A 424 9.33 -11.25 -13.90
N GLY A 425 8.36 -12.09 -13.57
CA GLY A 425 8.38 -13.00 -12.44
C GLY A 425 8.19 -14.44 -12.87
N LEU A 426 8.94 -15.35 -12.25
CA LEU A 426 8.71 -16.79 -12.32
C LEU A 426 8.61 -17.29 -10.90
N GLU A 427 7.53 -17.98 -10.56
CA GLU A 427 7.32 -18.50 -9.20
C GLU A 427 6.85 -19.95 -9.25
N ALA A 428 7.36 -20.75 -8.33
CA ALA A 428 6.87 -22.08 -8.04
C ALA A 428 6.56 -22.17 -6.56
N SER A 429 5.36 -22.63 -6.22
CA SER A 429 4.92 -22.80 -4.84
C SER A 429 4.21 -24.13 -4.61
N GLN A 430 4.20 -24.56 -3.36
CA GLN A 430 3.47 -25.73 -2.91
C GLN A 430 2.77 -25.42 -1.60
N VAL A 431 1.49 -25.79 -1.51
CA VAL A 431 0.72 -25.74 -0.27
C VAL A 431 0.37 -27.16 0.18
N ARG A 432 0.51 -27.43 1.47
CA ARG A 432 0.18 -28.71 2.14
C ARG A 432 -0.78 -28.44 3.28
N THR A 433 -1.99 -28.95 3.15
CA THR A 433 -3.07 -28.75 4.13
C THR A 433 -3.41 -30.07 4.81
N ASN A 434 -3.36 -30.07 6.13
CA ASN A 434 -3.76 -31.18 6.98
C ASN A 434 -5.09 -30.86 7.63
N TYR A 435 -6.11 -31.63 7.30
CA TYR A 435 -7.44 -31.50 7.87
C TYR A 435 -7.56 -32.31 9.16
N PHE A 436 -8.24 -31.73 10.17
CA PHE A 436 -8.45 -32.40 11.46
C PHE A 436 -9.31 -33.65 11.28
N LEU A 437 -8.83 -34.80 11.74
CA LEU A 437 -9.40 -36.14 11.55
C LEU A 437 -9.72 -36.46 10.08
N GLY A 438 -9.04 -35.81 9.15
CA GLY A 438 -9.27 -35.89 7.70
C GLY A 438 -8.00 -36.11 6.88
N ALA A 439 -8.09 -35.77 5.61
CA ALA A 439 -7.03 -36.00 4.63
C ALA A 439 -5.85 -35.04 4.76
N HIS A 440 -4.68 -35.50 4.34
CA HIS A 440 -3.54 -34.66 4.00
C HIS A 440 -3.59 -34.35 2.51
N ARG A 441 -3.59 -33.07 2.17
CA ARG A 441 -3.73 -32.59 0.79
C ARG A 441 -2.52 -31.76 0.38
N LEU A 442 -2.23 -31.79 -0.93
CA LEU A 442 -1.12 -31.07 -1.53
C LEU A 442 -1.55 -30.43 -2.85
N ASN A 443 -1.19 -29.18 -3.06
CA ASN A 443 -1.33 -28.51 -4.34
C ASN A 443 -0.02 -27.83 -4.74
N ASN A 444 0.38 -28.00 -6.01
CA ASN A 444 1.47 -27.27 -6.62
C ASN A 444 0.90 -26.13 -7.46
N HIS A 445 1.57 -25.00 -7.45
CA HIS A 445 1.23 -23.83 -8.25
C HIS A 445 2.49 -23.29 -8.93
N TYR A 446 2.38 -22.92 -10.20
CA TYR A 446 3.41 -22.29 -11.00
C TYR A 446 2.84 -21.04 -11.64
N ASP A 447 3.59 -19.95 -11.62
CA ASP A 447 3.15 -18.68 -12.17
C ASP A 447 4.25 -18.00 -12.99
N VAL A 448 3.83 -17.38 -14.07
CA VAL A 448 4.63 -16.44 -14.88
C VAL A 448 3.95 -15.09 -14.85
N ALA A 449 4.64 -14.10 -14.33
CA ALA A 449 4.12 -12.75 -14.16
C ALA A 449 4.83 -11.75 -15.08
N VAL A 450 4.06 -10.83 -15.66
CA VAL A 450 4.56 -9.64 -16.35
C VAL A 450 3.91 -8.42 -15.74
N ALA A 451 4.70 -7.50 -15.23
CA ALA A 451 4.21 -6.30 -14.58
C ALA A 451 4.76 -5.03 -15.24
N TYR A 452 3.91 -4.02 -15.42
CA TYR A 452 4.26 -2.66 -15.80
C TYR A 452 3.91 -1.72 -14.65
N LEU A 453 4.92 -1.00 -14.15
CA LEU A 453 4.77 -0.02 -13.07
C LEU A 453 4.58 1.38 -13.66
N PHE A 454 3.70 2.19 -13.10
CA PHE A 454 3.46 3.59 -13.53
C PHE A 454 3.21 4.52 -12.34
#